data_0ec946f4ff1391a419d9658c09df8eee
#
_entry.id   0ec946f4ff1391a419d9658c09df8eee
#
_cell.length_a   1.000
_cell.length_b   1.000
_cell.length_c   1.000
_cell.angle_alpha   90.00
_cell.angle_beta   90.00
_cell.angle_gamma   90.00
#
_symmetry.space_group_name_H-M   'P 1'
#
loop_
_entity.id
_entity.type
_entity.pdbx_description
1 polymer ?
#
loop_
_entity_poly.entity_id
_entity_poly.type
_entity_poly.pdbx_seq_one_letter_code
_entity_poly.pdbx_strand_id
1 'polypeptide(L)'
;MKKRAPLSLTNPSMSYRIKVPAKTLPVDEAHMLSSLDHALHRAGDYRRPVLLGLGVLVLAAAVVGGVFYVDRQAAQKAQDLEQEAMRFLTAPSANDPQKADHALKEAIARYRQIVDQYPRTSTAPLALYHLGNALVQVNELSAAIDAYQRFLTLYSSNPSMAGLVQQRLAYVYLHKGDRDQAVKAFTGILETPGTLNRDQALFELARLEESQSRPEGALARYQELIKTYPNSPFTSEATIRTKIMDAMKSQASTPASTSTTPAIAPTQKSPLALPSSTGKKTP
;
A
#
# COMPACT_ATOMS: atom_id res chain seq x y z
N MET A 1 -113.08 6.07 -3.62
CA MET A 1 -112.48 4.90 -4.19
C MET A 1 -111.66 5.31 -5.40
N LYS A 2 -110.33 5.44 -5.30
CA LYS A 2 -109.47 6.01 -6.30
C LYS A 2 -108.72 4.86 -7.05
N LYS A 3 -108.92 4.79 -8.38
CA LYS A 3 -108.21 3.88 -9.28
C LYS A 3 -106.83 4.45 -9.54
N ARG A 4 -105.81 3.68 -9.34
CA ARG A 4 -104.44 3.98 -9.71
C ARG A 4 -104.18 3.48 -11.12
N ALA A 5 -103.69 4.36 -12.02
CA ALA A 5 -103.22 4.05 -13.36
C ALA A 5 -101.76 3.52 -13.29
N PRO A 6 -101.32 2.68 -14.20
CA PRO A 6 -99.94 2.15 -14.25
C PRO A 6 -99.04 3.14 -14.99
N LEU A 7 -97.88 3.40 -14.40
CA LEU A 7 -96.78 4.17 -15.01
C LEU A 7 -96.01 3.29 -16.02
N SER A 8 -96.05 3.67 -17.30
CA SER A 8 -95.19 3.09 -18.35
C SER A 8 -93.84 3.78 -18.29
N LEU A 9 -92.79 3.01 -17.99
CA LEU A 9 -91.41 3.43 -18.08
C LEU A 9 -90.93 3.18 -19.51
N THR A 10 -90.91 4.22 -20.34
CA THR A 10 -90.16 4.24 -21.60
C THR A 10 -88.71 4.66 -21.34
N ASN A 11 -87.83 3.75 -21.58
CA ASN A 11 -86.40 3.94 -21.46
C ASN A 11 -85.87 4.53 -22.76
N PRO A 12 -85.29 5.77 -22.81
CA PRO A 12 -84.64 6.27 -24.00
C PRO A 12 -83.25 5.66 -24.15
N SER A 13 -83.06 4.76 -25.08
CA SER A 13 -81.73 4.28 -25.49
C SER A 13 -80.91 5.40 -26.04
N MET A 14 -80.00 5.94 -25.24
CA MET A 14 -78.91 6.81 -25.71
C MET A 14 -77.91 5.95 -26.50
N SER A 15 -78.01 6.00 -27.81
CA SER A 15 -76.99 5.48 -28.70
C SER A 15 -75.81 6.49 -28.75
N TYR A 16 -74.77 6.19 -27.98
CA TYR A 16 -73.53 6.94 -28.03
C TYR A 16 -72.80 6.57 -29.33
N ARG A 17 -72.87 7.41 -30.33
CA ARG A 17 -72.13 7.25 -31.58
C ARG A 17 -70.76 7.86 -31.40
N ILE A 18 -69.75 7.04 -31.05
CA ILE A 18 -68.36 7.45 -31.01
C ILE A 18 -67.94 7.72 -32.46
N LYS A 19 -67.82 9.00 -32.81
CA LYS A 19 -67.10 9.44 -34.01
C LYS A 19 -65.61 9.23 -33.79
N VAL A 20 -65.08 8.09 -34.22
CA VAL A 20 -63.64 7.93 -34.37
C VAL A 20 -63.24 8.80 -35.58
N PRO A 21 -62.40 9.82 -35.41
CA PRO A 21 -61.85 10.50 -36.56
C PRO A 21 -60.91 9.52 -37.26
N ALA A 22 -61.22 9.12 -38.44
CA ALA A 22 -60.31 8.42 -39.33
C ALA A 22 -59.17 9.37 -39.71
N LYS A 23 -58.18 9.46 -38.88
CA LYS A 23 -56.90 10.11 -39.20
C LYS A 23 -56.02 9.05 -39.90
N THR A 24 -56.48 8.63 -41.07
CA THR A 24 -55.57 8.05 -42.05
C THR A 24 -54.76 9.22 -42.61
N LEU A 25 -53.62 9.43 -42.04
CA LEU A 25 -52.57 10.19 -42.73
C LEU A 25 -52.32 9.39 -44.02
N PRO A 26 -52.52 9.95 -45.22
CA PRO A 26 -52.03 9.30 -46.40
C PRO A 26 -50.52 9.18 -46.21
N VAL A 27 -50.04 7.94 -46.02
CA VAL A 27 -48.64 7.64 -46.16
C VAL A 27 -48.38 7.84 -47.64
N ASP A 28 -47.95 9.03 -48.00
CA ASP A 28 -47.57 9.36 -49.35
C ASP A 28 -46.28 8.58 -49.67
N GLU A 29 -46.44 7.34 -50.15
CA GLU A 29 -45.32 6.48 -50.52
C GLU A 29 -44.38 7.18 -51.50
N ALA A 30 -44.93 8.08 -52.34
CA ALA A 30 -44.16 8.92 -53.23
C ALA A 30 -43.26 9.92 -52.47
N HIS A 31 -43.73 10.47 -51.33
CA HIS A 31 -42.94 11.37 -50.50
C HIS A 31 -41.84 10.63 -49.69
N MET A 32 -42.12 9.40 -49.29
CA MET A 32 -41.10 8.58 -48.64
C MET A 32 -40.03 8.11 -49.64
N LEU A 33 -40.43 7.71 -50.83
CA LEU A 33 -39.50 7.34 -51.89
C LEU A 33 -38.67 8.52 -52.38
N SER A 34 -39.28 9.73 -52.51
CA SER A 34 -38.54 10.95 -52.89
C SER A 34 -37.57 11.42 -51.80
N SER A 35 -37.96 11.30 -50.55
CA SER A 35 -37.08 11.64 -49.43
C SER A 35 -35.88 10.67 -49.28
N LEU A 36 -36.08 9.39 -49.56
CA LEU A 36 -35.02 8.39 -49.65
C LEU A 36 -34.12 8.64 -50.87
N ASP A 37 -34.70 9.00 -52.02
CA ASP A 37 -33.90 9.30 -53.23
C ASP A 37 -33.08 10.58 -53.05
N HIS A 38 -33.65 11.63 -52.42
CA HIS A 38 -32.88 12.81 -52.06
C HIS A 38 -31.83 12.54 -50.99
N ALA A 39 -32.07 11.64 -50.03
CA ALA A 39 -31.06 11.22 -49.06
C ALA A 39 -29.94 10.43 -49.73
N LEU A 40 -30.27 9.54 -50.67
CA LEU A 40 -29.28 8.76 -51.41
C LEU A 40 -28.47 9.60 -52.40
N HIS A 41 -29.08 10.58 -53.09
CA HIS A 41 -28.36 11.54 -53.94
C HIS A 41 -27.48 12.47 -53.12
N ARG A 42 -27.94 12.98 -51.98
CA ARG A 42 -27.12 13.78 -51.06
C ARG A 42 -26.02 12.97 -50.43
N ALA A 43 -26.22 11.69 -50.14
CA ALA A 43 -25.17 10.75 -49.72
C ALA A 43 -24.12 10.49 -50.82
N GLY A 44 -24.48 10.66 -52.10
CA GLY A 44 -23.54 10.60 -53.22
C GLY A 44 -22.43 11.64 -53.17
N ASP A 45 -22.75 12.87 -52.79
CA ASP A 45 -21.80 13.99 -52.70
C ASP A 45 -20.88 13.82 -51.46
N TYR A 46 -21.34 13.14 -50.41
CA TYR A 46 -20.59 12.86 -49.20
C TYR A 46 -19.86 11.52 -49.22
N ARG A 47 -19.93 10.74 -50.32
CA ARG A 47 -19.26 9.39 -50.38
C ARG A 47 -17.75 9.48 -50.07
N ARG A 48 -17.05 10.48 -50.64
CA ARG A 48 -15.61 10.64 -50.42
C ARG A 48 -15.29 10.99 -48.97
N PRO A 49 -15.89 12.02 -48.31
CA PRO A 49 -15.59 12.34 -46.92
C PRO A 49 -16.09 11.24 -45.96
N VAL A 50 -17.20 10.55 -46.26
CA VAL A 50 -17.71 9.40 -45.46
C VAL A 50 -16.75 8.22 -45.55
N LEU A 51 -16.26 7.87 -46.73
CA LEU A 51 -15.28 6.78 -46.91
C LEU A 51 -13.94 7.13 -46.24
N LEU A 52 -13.51 8.38 -46.30
CA LEU A 52 -12.32 8.86 -45.59
C LEU A 52 -12.51 8.76 -44.07
N GLY A 53 -13.66 9.22 -43.54
CA GLY A 53 -13.99 9.11 -42.13
C GLY A 53 -14.04 7.65 -41.63
N LEU A 54 -14.68 6.76 -42.43
CA LEU A 54 -14.71 5.33 -42.14
C LEU A 54 -13.28 4.73 -42.18
N GLY A 55 -12.48 5.10 -43.16
CA GLY A 55 -11.07 4.68 -43.26
C GLY A 55 -10.25 5.07 -42.03
N VAL A 56 -10.39 6.32 -41.58
CA VAL A 56 -9.73 6.82 -40.35
C VAL A 56 -10.22 6.04 -39.11
N LEU A 57 -11.51 5.76 -39.03
CA LEU A 57 -12.08 5.03 -37.91
C LEU A 57 -11.59 3.55 -37.87
N VAL A 58 -11.52 2.89 -39.03
CA VAL A 58 -10.97 1.53 -39.15
C VAL A 58 -9.49 1.52 -38.79
N LEU A 59 -8.72 2.52 -39.26
CA LEU A 59 -7.30 2.64 -38.92
C LEU A 59 -7.11 2.89 -37.41
N ALA A 60 -7.91 3.77 -36.80
CA ALA A 60 -7.88 4.00 -35.36
C ALA A 60 -8.23 2.73 -34.59
N ALA A 61 -9.26 2.00 -35.01
CA ALA A 61 -9.65 0.72 -34.40
C ALA A 61 -8.55 -0.35 -34.54
N ALA A 62 -7.85 -0.39 -35.69
CA ALA A 62 -6.73 -1.31 -35.92
C ALA A 62 -5.53 -0.97 -35.01
N VAL A 63 -5.22 0.31 -34.85
CA VAL A 63 -4.16 0.77 -33.91
C VAL A 63 -4.51 0.41 -32.47
N VAL A 64 -5.73 0.74 -32.01
CA VAL A 64 -6.18 0.42 -30.64
C VAL A 64 -6.19 -1.09 -30.42
N GLY A 65 -6.72 -1.85 -31.37
CA GLY A 65 -6.73 -3.32 -31.30
C GLY A 65 -5.33 -3.92 -31.28
N GLY A 66 -4.40 -3.36 -32.09
CA GLY A 66 -2.99 -3.77 -32.13
C GLY A 66 -2.27 -3.50 -30.80
N VAL A 67 -2.45 -2.30 -30.22
CA VAL A 67 -1.90 -1.96 -28.89
C VAL A 67 -2.45 -2.90 -27.84
N PHE A 68 -3.76 -3.11 -27.81
CA PHE A 68 -4.40 -4.02 -26.85
C PHE A 68 -3.90 -5.47 -26.98
N TYR A 69 -3.70 -5.94 -28.21
CA TYR A 69 -3.15 -7.27 -28.45
C TYR A 69 -1.71 -7.42 -27.92
N VAL A 70 -0.86 -6.41 -28.17
CA VAL A 70 0.54 -6.39 -27.68
C VAL A 70 0.58 -6.33 -26.15
N ASP A 71 -0.23 -5.47 -25.53
CA ASP A 71 -0.31 -5.35 -24.08
C ASP A 71 -0.78 -6.65 -23.43
N ARG A 72 -1.76 -7.33 -24.05
CA ARG A 72 -2.25 -8.61 -23.55
C ARG A 72 -1.19 -9.72 -23.65
N GLN A 73 -0.43 -9.75 -24.75
CA GLN A 73 0.68 -10.68 -24.90
C GLN A 73 1.81 -10.39 -23.93
N ALA A 74 2.13 -9.11 -23.70
CA ALA A 74 3.12 -8.69 -22.70
C ALA A 74 2.70 -9.11 -21.29
N ALA A 75 1.42 -8.91 -20.94
CA ALA A 75 0.88 -9.33 -19.64
C ALA A 75 0.99 -10.84 -19.41
N GLN A 76 0.67 -11.65 -20.42
CA GLN A 76 0.79 -13.12 -20.34
C GLN A 76 2.26 -13.53 -20.12
N LYS A 77 3.19 -12.98 -20.89
CA LYS A 77 4.62 -13.29 -20.73
C LYS A 77 5.15 -12.87 -19.36
N ALA A 78 4.71 -11.70 -18.85
CA ALA A 78 5.10 -11.26 -17.51
C ALA A 78 4.58 -12.20 -16.42
N GLN A 79 3.35 -12.71 -16.56
CA GLN A 79 2.78 -13.69 -15.63
C GLN A 79 3.50 -15.04 -15.70
N ASP A 80 3.87 -15.53 -16.88
CA ASP A 80 4.63 -16.76 -17.05
C ASP A 80 6.00 -16.65 -16.34
N LEU A 81 6.69 -15.53 -16.53
CA LEU A 81 7.97 -15.27 -15.87
C LEU A 81 7.84 -15.15 -14.35
N GLU A 82 6.74 -14.56 -13.85
CA GLU A 82 6.47 -14.49 -12.41
C GLU A 82 6.24 -15.89 -11.83
N GLN A 83 5.47 -16.74 -12.52
CA GLN A 83 5.26 -18.12 -12.10
C GLN A 83 6.59 -18.92 -12.09
N GLU A 84 7.46 -18.72 -13.09
CA GLU A 84 8.79 -19.32 -13.09
C GLU A 84 9.62 -18.85 -11.90
N ALA A 85 9.66 -17.53 -11.64
CA ALA A 85 10.37 -16.96 -10.50
C ALA A 85 9.87 -17.53 -9.17
N MET A 86 8.55 -17.62 -9.01
CA MET A 86 7.93 -18.20 -7.81
C MET A 86 8.26 -19.70 -7.67
N ARG A 87 8.32 -20.46 -8.75
CA ARG A 87 8.73 -21.89 -8.71
C ARG A 87 10.15 -22.02 -8.18
N PHE A 88 11.08 -21.17 -8.59
CA PHE A 88 12.45 -21.18 -8.06
C PHE A 88 12.48 -20.90 -6.56
N LEU A 89 11.69 -19.93 -6.08
CA LEU A 89 11.64 -19.57 -4.66
C LEU A 89 10.95 -20.64 -3.79
N THR A 90 10.00 -21.39 -4.36
CA THR A 90 9.25 -22.43 -3.63
C THR A 90 9.81 -23.83 -3.82
N ALA A 91 10.81 -24.00 -4.69
CA ALA A 91 11.46 -25.29 -4.87
C ALA A 91 12.08 -25.79 -3.55
N PRO A 92 11.92 -27.07 -3.20
CA PRO A 92 12.46 -27.62 -1.96
C PRO A 92 13.98 -27.67 -2.01
N SER A 93 14.63 -26.57 -1.66
CA SER A 93 16.09 -26.41 -1.57
C SER A 93 16.60 -26.38 -0.12
N ALA A 94 15.71 -26.67 0.85
CA ALA A 94 15.99 -26.49 2.28
C ALA A 94 17.25 -27.23 2.79
N ASN A 95 17.67 -28.28 2.10
CA ASN A 95 18.81 -29.12 2.52
C ASN A 95 20.08 -28.90 1.67
N ASP A 96 20.02 -27.98 0.67
CA ASP A 96 21.16 -27.74 -0.23
C ASP A 96 21.34 -26.23 -0.44
N PRO A 97 22.26 -25.59 0.31
CA PRO A 97 22.48 -24.15 0.22
C PRO A 97 22.88 -23.65 -1.19
N GLN A 98 23.61 -24.48 -1.95
CA GLN A 98 24.04 -24.12 -3.30
C GLN A 98 22.86 -24.08 -4.27
N LYS A 99 21.94 -25.05 -4.15
CA LYS A 99 20.69 -25.04 -4.95
C LYS A 99 19.78 -23.88 -4.56
N ALA A 100 19.72 -23.53 -3.26
CA ALA A 100 18.94 -22.39 -2.80
C ALA A 100 19.50 -21.08 -3.37
N ASP A 101 20.80 -20.87 -3.35
CA ASP A 101 21.47 -19.70 -3.93
C ASP A 101 21.24 -19.61 -5.45
N HIS A 102 21.39 -20.72 -6.16
CA HIS A 102 21.11 -20.78 -7.60
C HIS A 102 19.65 -20.44 -7.91
N ALA A 103 18.70 -21.03 -7.19
CA ALA A 103 17.28 -20.78 -7.38
C ALA A 103 16.92 -19.30 -7.13
N LEU A 104 17.52 -18.70 -6.12
CA LEU A 104 17.32 -17.29 -5.80
C LEU A 104 17.86 -16.38 -6.92
N LYS A 105 19.03 -16.69 -7.49
CA LYS A 105 19.60 -15.96 -8.63
C LYS A 105 18.74 -16.08 -9.89
N GLU A 106 18.18 -17.27 -10.16
CA GLU A 106 17.24 -17.47 -11.27
C GLU A 106 15.96 -16.67 -11.06
N ALA A 107 15.41 -16.66 -9.85
CA ALA A 107 14.24 -15.84 -9.54
C ALA A 107 14.52 -14.34 -9.75
N ILE A 108 15.66 -13.84 -9.30
CA ILE A 108 16.13 -12.47 -9.53
C ILE A 108 16.19 -12.16 -11.05
N ALA A 109 16.75 -13.07 -11.84
CA ALA A 109 16.85 -12.89 -13.30
C ALA A 109 15.46 -12.77 -13.94
N ARG A 110 14.48 -13.60 -13.54
CA ARG A 110 13.10 -13.54 -14.03
C ARG A 110 12.41 -12.24 -13.62
N TYR A 111 12.54 -11.83 -12.36
CA TYR A 111 11.97 -10.54 -11.91
C TYR A 111 12.60 -9.35 -12.62
N ARG A 112 13.92 -9.32 -12.84
CA ARG A 112 14.58 -8.30 -13.66
C ARG A 112 14.01 -8.27 -15.08
N GLN A 113 13.82 -9.41 -15.71
CA GLN A 113 13.23 -9.50 -17.04
C GLN A 113 11.83 -8.90 -17.08
N ILE A 114 10.98 -9.15 -16.08
CA ILE A 114 9.64 -8.57 -16.01
C ILE A 114 9.72 -7.04 -15.93
N VAL A 115 10.50 -6.50 -15.00
CA VAL A 115 10.54 -5.05 -14.75
C VAL A 115 11.22 -4.24 -15.86
N ASP A 116 12.06 -4.87 -16.66
CA ASP A 116 12.77 -4.22 -17.75
C ASP A 116 12.05 -4.35 -19.09
N GLN A 117 11.47 -5.52 -19.39
CA GLN A 117 10.82 -5.78 -20.66
C GLN A 117 9.30 -5.50 -20.62
N TYR A 118 8.65 -5.64 -19.48
CA TYR A 118 7.21 -5.54 -19.32
C TYR A 118 6.76 -4.54 -18.23
N PRO A 119 7.34 -3.32 -18.17
CA PRO A 119 7.11 -2.38 -17.06
C PRO A 119 5.67 -1.86 -16.97
N ARG A 120 4.89 -1.95 -18.06
CA ARG A 120 3.49 -1.48 -18.11
C ARG A 120 2.47 -2.55 -17.69
N THR A 121 2.90 -3.76 -17.40
CA THR A 121 2.00 -4.84 -16.99
C THR A 121 1.61 -4.72 -15.52
N SER A 122 0.46 -5.28 -15.16
CA SER A 122 0.00 -5.34 -13.77
C SER A 122 0.91 -6.18 -12.87
N THR A 123 1.73 -7.04 -13.45
CA THR A 123 2.71 -7.90 -12.76
C THR A 123 3.96 -7.11 -12.33
N ALA A 124 4.35 -6.07 -13.09
CA ALA A 124 5.61 -5.35 -12.85
C ALA A 124 5.78 -4.73 -11.46
N PRO A 125 4.73 -4.13 -10.82
CA PRO A 125 4.86 -3.63 -9.46
C PRO A 125 5.22 -4.72 -8.46
N LEU A 126 4.53 -5.85 -8.52
CA LEU A 126 4.78 -6.99 -7.64
C LEU A 126 6.16 -7.62 -7.90
N ALA A 127 6.56 -7.70 -9.18
CA ALA A 127 7.89 -8.16 -9.56
C ALA A 127 9.01 -7.27 -8.99
N LEU A 128 8.85 -5.94 -8.97
CA LEU A 128 9.81 -5.03 -8.32
C LEU A 128 9.91 -5.26 -6.82
N TYR A 129 8.78 -5.46 -6.16
CA TYR A 129 8.76 -5.78 -4.73
C TYR A 129 9.49 -7.10 -4.42
N HIS A 130 9.20 -8.16 -5.19
CA HIS A 130 9.86 -9.45 -5.03
C HIS A 130 11.34 -9.40 -5.42
N LEU A 131 11.69 -8.63 -6.46
CA LEU A 131 13.07 -8.40 -6.84
C LEU A 131 13.86 -7.77 -5.69
N GLY A 132 13.32 -6.69 -5.08
CA GLY A 132 13.94 -6.06 -3.92
C GLY A 132 14.15 -7.04 -2.76
N ASN A 133 13.13 -7.85 -2.43
CA ASN A 133 13.23 -8.85 -1.37
C ASN A 133 14.28 -9.92 -1.68
N ALA A 134 14.33 -10.41 -2.92
CA ALA A 134 15.30 -11.43 -3.34
C ALA A 134 16.74 -10.87 -3.33
N LEU A 135 16.93 -9.62 -3.75
CA LEU A 135 18.23 -8.93 -3.70
C LEU A 135 18.72 -8.73 -2.26
N VAL A 136 17.84 -8.46 -1.31
CA VAL A 136 18.20 -8.43 0.12
C VAL A 136 18.72 -9.78 0.60
N GLN A 137 18.09 -10.88 0.17
CA GLN A 137 18.51 -12.23 0.56
C GLN A 137 19.90 -12.61 0.06
N VAL A 138 20.29 -12.12 -1.14
CA VAL A 138 21.67 -12.31 -1.66
C VAL A 138 22.63 -11.20 -1.22
N ASN A 139 22.21 -10.35 -0.28
CA ASN A 139 22.97 -9.22 0.25
C ASN A 139 23.37 -8.14 -0.79
N GLU A 140 22.66 -8.08 -1.93
CA GLU A 140 22.82 -7.02 -2.93
C GLU A 140 22.00 -5.78 -2.52
N LEU A 141 22.35 -5.18 -1.37
CA LEU A 141 21.56 -4.12 -0.73
C LEU A 141 21.35 -2.88 -1.60
N SER A 142 22.36 -2.47 -2.37
CA SER A 142 22.25 -1.30 -3.26
C SER A 142 21.25 -1.55 -4.38
N ALA A 143 21.29 -2.72 -5.01
CA ALA A 143 20.32 -3.10 -6.04
C ALA A 143 18.89 -3.26 -5.48
N ALA A 144 18.76 -3.72 -4.23
CA ALA A 144 17.46 -3.79 -3.55
C ALA A 144 16.88 -2.39 -3.32
N ILE A 145 17.70 -1.43 -2.89
CA ILE A 145 17.31 -0.01 -2.75
C ILE A 145 16.79 0.53 -4.09
N ASP A 146 17.55 0.31 -5.17
CA ASP A 146 17.17 0.76 -6.52
C ASP A 146 15.83 0.17 -6.96
N ALA A 147 15.60 -1.13 -6.72
CA ALA A 147 14.34 -1.79 -7.04
C ALA A 147 13.15 -1.18 -6.27
N TYR A 148 13.29 -0.94 -4.96
CA TYR A 148 12.25 -0.32 -4.14
C TYR A 148 12.01 1.15 -4.52
N GLN A 149 13.05 1.92 -4.78
CA GLN A 149 12.92 3.31 -5.23
C GLN A 149 12.23 3.39 -6.60
N ARG A 150 12.58 2.49 -7.53
CA ARG A 150 11.91 2.37 -8.83
C ARG A 150 10.42 2.05 -8.66
N PHE A 151 10.07 1.17 -7.71
CA PHE A 151 8.66 0.92 -7.37
C PHE A 151 7.97 2.20 -6.92
N LEU A 152 8.55 2.91 -5.94
CA LEU A 152 7.95 4.12 -5.37
C LEU A 152 7.81 5.24 -6.41
N THR A 153 8.70 5.30 -7.39
CA THR A 153 8.64 6.28 -8.48
C THR A 153 7.54 5.96 -9.50
N LEU A 154 7.38 4.69 -9.85
CA LEU A 154 6.53 4.29 -10.98
C LEU A 154 5.12 3.84 -10.56
N TYR A 155 4.96 3.32 -9.33
CA TYR A 155 3.75 2.60 -8.91
C TYR A 155 3.22 3.03 -7.54
N SER A 156 3.50 4.25 -7.10
CA SER A 156 3.06 4.77 -5.79
C SER A 156 1.55 5.02 -5.67
N SER A 157 0.78 4.84 -6.75
CA SER A 157 -0.67 5.05 -6.77
C SER A 157 -1.48 4.12 -5.83
N ASN A 158 -0.89 3.00 -5.40
CA ASN A 158 -1.47 2.13 -4.37
C ASN A 158 -0.81 2.40 -3.01
N PRO A 159 -1.45 3.14 -2.09
CA PRO A 159 -0.83 3.55 -0.82
C PRO A 159 -0.43 2.35 0.06
N SER A 160 -1.22 1.27 0.06
CA SER A 160 -0.92 0.08 0.86
C SER A 160 0.37 -0.59 0.41
N MET A 161 0.56 -0.75 -0.90
CA MET A 161 1.81 -1.30 -1.43
C MET A 161 2.97 -0.32 -1.27
N ALA A 162 2.75 0.98 -1.50
CA ALA A 162 3.78 1.99 -1.31
C ALA A 162 4.29 2.00 0.15
N GLY A 163 3.41 1.94 1.14
CA GLY A 163 3.79 1.84 2.54
C GLY A 163 4.61 0.59 2.86
N LEU A 164 4.21 -0.57 2.30
CA LEU A 164 4.98 -1.81 2.46
C LEU A 164 6.38 -1.71 1.85
N VAL A 165 6.50 -1.15 0.64
CA VAL A 165 7.79 -0.96 -0.04
C VAL A 165 8.66 0.06 0.70
N GLN A 166 8.10 1.17 1.18
CA GLN A 166 8.81 2.14 2.02
C GLN A 166 9.36 1.48 3.30
N GLN A 167 8.58 0.62 3.92
CA GLN A 167 9.02 -0.13 5.09
C GLN A 167 10.19 -1.07 4.75
N ARG A 168 10.11 -1.83 3.66
CA ARG A 168 11.22 -2.69 3.22
C ARG A 168 12.47 -1.87 2.92
N LEU A 169 12.31 -0.77 2.22
CA LEU A 169 13.39 0.17 1.91
C LEU A 169 14.05 0.71 3.19
N ALA A 170 13.26 1.08 4.20
CA ALA A 170 13.77 1.54 5.49
C ALA A 170 14.64 0.47 6.17
N TYR A 171 14.18 -0.78 6.18
CA TYR A 171 14.97 -1.88 6.76
C TYR A 171 16.25 -2.17 5.98
N VAL A 172 16.24 -2.03 4.65
CA VAL A 172 17.47 -2.16 3.85
C VAL A 172 18.48 -1.06 4.17
N TYR A 173 18.01 0.19 4.36
CA TYR A 173 18.87 1.27 4.83
C TYR A 173 19.44 1.00 6.20
N LEU A 174 18.64 0.47 7.14
CA LEU A 174 19.15 0.06 8.47
C LEU A 174 20.21 -1.04 8.37
N HIS A 175 19.98 -2.03 7.50
CA HIS A 175 20.95 -3.09 7.26
C HIS A 175 22.26 -2.55 6.68
N LYS A 176 22.20 -1.53 5.84
CA LYS A 176 23.36 -0.83 5.28
C LYS A 176 24.03 0.15 6.27
N GLY A 177 23.39 0.42 7.42
CA GLY A 177 23.86 1.39 8.41
C GLY A 177 23.45 2.83 8.14
N ASP A 178 22.66 3.08 7.09
CA ASP A 178 22.20 4.43 6.71
C ASP A 178 20.90 4.78 7.45
N ARG A 179 21.08 5.22 8.71
CA ARG A 179 19.96 5.56 9.60
C ARG A 179 19.14 6.74 9.11
N ASP A 180 19.77 7.72 8.48
CA ASP A 180 19.08 8.94 8.03
C ASP A 180 18.12 8.62 6.89
N GLN A 181 18.52 7.77 5.95
CA GLN A 181 17.62 7.32 4.87
C GLN A 181 16.53 6.40 5.42
N ALA A 182 16.81 5.59 6.42
CA ALA A 182 15.79 4.77 7.08
C ALA A 182 14.71 5.64 7.75
N VAL A 183 15.14 6.71 8.46
CA VAL A 183 14.20 7.68 9.06
C VAL A 183 13.33 8.31 7.98
N LYS A 184 13.91 8.75 6.85
CA LYS A 184 13.14 9.33 5.73
C LYS A 184 12.12 8.33 5.17
N ALA A 185 12.52 7.07 4.97
CA ALA A 185 11.63 6.06 4.43
C ALA A 185 10.47 5.72 5.40
N PHE A 186 10.72 5.60 6.71
CA PHE A 186 9.64 5.43 7.70
C PHE A 186 8.75 6.66 7.82
N THR A 187 9.31 7.88 7.76
CA THR A 187 8.53 9.12 7.76
C THR A 187 7.62 9.19 6.53
N GLY A 188 8.09 8.78 5.37
CA GLY A 188 7.28 8.70 4.15
C GLY A 188 6.02 7.83 4.30
N ILE A 189 6.06 6.77 5.15
CA ILE A 189 4.87 5.98 5.48
C ILE A 189 3.84 6.82 6.22
N LEU A 190 4.29 7.68 7.15
CA LEU A 190 3.39 8.55 7.93
C LEU A 190 2.82 9.70 7.08
N GLU A 191 3.55 10.16 6.10
CA GLU A 191 3.15 11.24 5.20
C GLU A 191 2.21 10.76 4.07
N THR A 192 2.24 9.46 3.74
CA THR A 192 1.40 8.89 2.68
C THR A 192 0.02 8.51 3.24
N PRO A 193 -1.07 9.18 2.82
CA PRO A 193 -2.42 8.80 3.26
C PRO A 193 -2.81 7.40 2.80
N GLY A 194 -3.45 6.62 3.69
CA GLY A 194 -3.95 5.30 3.35
C GLY A 194 -2.94 4.15 3.46
N THR A 195 -1.72 4.41 3.94
CA THR A 195 -0.77 3.34 4.30
C THR A 195 -1.25 2.55 5.51
N LEU A 196 -1.06 1.25 5.51
CA LEU A 196 -1.57 0.35 6.54
C LEU A 196 -0.63 0.17 7.74
N ASN A 197 0.68 0.37 7.55
CA ASN A 197 1.74 0.08 8.52
C ASN A 197 2.28 1.33 9.25
N ARG A 198 1.41 2.32 9.50
CA ARG A 198 1.77 3.59 10.16
C ARG A 198 2.16 3.38 11.63
N ASP A 199 1.50 2.48 12.32
CA ASP A 199 1.79 2.09 13.69
C ASP A 199 3.20 1.50 13.82
N GLN A 200 3.57 0.61 12.92
CA GLN A 200 4.93 0.06 12.88
C GLN A 200 5.96 1.15 12.54
N ALA A 201 5.65 2.05 11.61
CA ALA A 201 6.55 3.15 11.28
C ALA A 201 6.80 4.08 12.48
N LEU A 202 5.77 4.41 13.27
CA LEU A 202 5.92 5.18 14.51
C LEU A 202 6.81 4.46 15.52
N PHE A 203 6.60 3.15 15.68
CA PHE A 203 7.39 2.33 16.60
C PHE A 203 8.88 2.30 16.21
N GLU A 204 9.17 2.06 14.92
CA GLU A 204 10.57 2.01 14.44
C GLU A 204 11.25 3.39 14.48
N LEU A 205 10.52 4.46 14.16
CA LEU A 205 11.05 5.82 14.33
C LEU A 205 11.38 6.11 15.78
N ALA A 206 10.52 5.73 16.73
CA ALA A 206 10.80 5.89 18.15
C ALA A 206 12.07 5.14 18.58
N ARG A 207 12.24 3.88 18.12
CA ARG A 207 13.45 3.08 18.38
C ARG A 207 14.72 3.71 17.80
N LEU A 208 14.60 4.33 16.61
CA LEU A 208 15.71 5.05 15.99
C LEU A 208 16.09 6.28 16.79
N GLU A 209 15.11 7.07 17.27
CA GLU A 209 15.36 8.21 18.17
C GLU A 209 16.02 7.76 19.49
N GLU A 210 15.57 6.66 20.11
CA GLU A 210 16.24 6.07 21.28
C GLU A 210 17.72 5.75 20.99
N SER A 211 17.97 5.07 19.87
CA SER A 211 19.34 4.68 19.49
C SER A 211 20.26 5.87 19.21
N GLN A 212 19.69 7.04 18.95
CA GLN A 212 20.39 8.30 18.74
C GLN A 212 20.45 9.18 20.00
N SER A 213 20.07 8.62 21.16
CA SER A 213 20.02 9.34 22.44
C SER A 213 19.13 10.58 22.41
N ARG A 214 17.96 10.47 21.72
CA ARG A 214 16.94 11.52 21.62
C ARG A 214 15.65 11.08 22.32
N PRO A 215 15.65 11.01 23.66
CA PRO A 215 14.54 10.41 24.40
C PRO A 215 13.22 11.19 24.26
N GLU A 216 13.25 12.50 24.10
CA GLU A 216 12.03 13.29 23.90
C GLU A 216 11.34 12.96 22.58
N GLY A 217 12.11 12.80 21.49
CA GLY A 217 11.59 12.39 20.18
C GLY A 217 10.99 11.00 20.22
N ALA A 218 11.71 10.04 20.83
CA ALA A 218 11.24 8.69 21.02
C ALA A 218 9.94 8.64 21.84
N LEU A 219 9.88 9.36 22.95
CA LEU A 219 8.70 9.44 23.82
C LEU A 219 7.48 9.98 23.05
N ALA A 220 7.66 11.05 22.28
CA ALA A 220 6.57 11.62 21.47
C ALA A 220 6.00 10.60 20.45
N ARG A 221 6.86 9.84 19.77
CA ARG A 221 6.46 8.83 18.80
C ARG A 221 5.74 7.64 19.46
N TYR A 222 6.23 7.14 20.60
CA TYR A 222 5.56 6.08 21.35
C TYR A 222 4.20 6.54 21.86
N GLN A 223 4.08 7.75 22.38
CA GLN A 223 2.80 8.31 22.84
C GLN A 223 1.81 8.48 21.69
N GLU A 224 2.28 8.95 20.53
CA GLU A 224 1.46 9.04 19.31
C GLU A 224 0.93 7.65 18.89
N LEU A 225 1.79 6.63 18.88
CA LEU A 225 1.42 5.25 18.59
C LEU A 225 0.34 4.75 19.54
N ILE A 226 0.56 4.85 20.86
CA ILE A 226 -0.37 4.39 21.89
C ILE A 226 -1.75 5.07 21.75
N LYS A 227 -1.75 6.37 21.48
CA LYS A 227 -2.96 7.17 21.35
C LYS A 227 -3.72 6.87 20.06
N THR A 228 -3.00 6.77 18.94
CA THR A 228 -3.62 6.67 17.60
C THR A 228 -3.96 5.22 17.23
N TYR A 229 -3.15 4.28 17.72
CA TYR A 229 -3.26 2.86 17.38
C TYR A 229 -3.30 1.96 18.64
N PRO A 230 -4.31 2.11 19.51
CA PRO A 230 -4.36 1.40 20.82
C PRO A 230 -4.38 -0.12 20.69
N ASN A 231 -4.85 -0.64 19.55
CA ASN A 231 -4.93 -2.08 19.27
C ASN A 231 -3.73 -2.61 18.45
N SER A 232 -2.71 -1.80 18.22
CA SER A 232 -1.50 -2.24 17.52
C SER A 232 -0.73 -3.26 18.36
N PRO A 233 -0.10 -4.27 17.74
CA PRO A 233 0.78 -5.21 18.43
C PRO A 233 1.98 -4.53 19.10
N PHE A 234 2.35 -3.32 18.67
CA PHE A 234 3.47 -2.56 19.22
C PHE A 234 3.10 -1.73 20.45
N THR A 235 1.81 -1.55 20.76
CA THR A 235 1.34 -0.66 21.84
C THR A 235 1.82 -1.08 23.22
N SER A 236 1.87 -2.38 23.49
CA SER A 236 2.34 -2.89 24.79
C SER A 236 3.80 -2.55 25.03
N GLU A 237 4.68 -2.79 24.04
CA GLU A 237 6.10 -2.47 24.14
C GLU A 237 6.31 -0.96 24.21
N ALA A 238 5.63 -0.17 23.40
CA ALA A 238 5.68 1.29 23.43
C ALA A 238 5.31 1.84 24.83
N THR A 239 4.29 1.26 25.48
CA THR A 239 3.88 1.66 26.84
C THR A 239 4.96 1.38 27.86
N ILE A 240 5.62 0.23 27.77
CA ILE A 240 6.72 -0.13 28.68
C ILE A 240 7.90 0.85 28.48
N ARG A 241 8.29 1.12 27.24
CA ARG A 241 9.38 2.04 26.90
C ARG A 241 9.10 3.47 27.38
N THR A 242 7.88 3.95 27.19
CA THR A 242 7.43 5.25 27.70
C THR A 242 7.60 5.34 29.21
N LYS A 243 7.15 4.35 29.99
CA LYS A 243 7.30 4.33 31.43
C LYS A 243 8.77 4.32 31.89
N ILE A 244 9.62 3.57 31.20
CA ILE A 244 11.08 3.54 31.50
C ILE A 244 11.70 4.91 31.26
N MET A 245 11.38 5.56 30.13
CA MET A 245 11.91 6.90 29.81
C MET A 245 11.45 7.96 30.81
N ASP A 246 10.17 7.94 31.22
CA ASP A 246 9.64 8.85 32.23
C ASP A 246 10.30 8.64 33.58
N ALA A 247 10.58 7.39 34.00
CA ALA A 247 11.31 7.08 35.22
C ALA A 247 12.76 7.60 35.18
N MET A 248 13.46 7.39 34.05
CA MET A 248 14.83 7.92 33.86
C MET A 248 14.85 9.45 33.92
N LYS A 249 13.88 10.11 33.30
CA LYS A 249 13.77 11.57 33.34
C LYS A 249 13.52 12.10 34.74
N SER A 250 12.66 11.41 35.51
CA SER A 250 12.38 11.77 36.92
C SER A 250 13.61 11.61 37.80
N GLN A 251 14.42 10.57 37.58
CA GLN A 251 15.68 10.38 38.31
C GLN A 251 16.73 11.44 37.95
N ALA A 252 16.84 11.82 36.68
CA ALA A 252 17.77 12.85 36.22
C ALA A 252 17.38 14.25 36.71
N SER A 253 16.11 14.49 37.00
CA SER A 253 15.58 15.77 37.50
C SER A 253 15.61 15.89 39.04
N THR A 254 15.88 14.80 39.76
CA THR A 254 16.05 14.85 41.22
C THR A 254 17.46 15.35 41.50
N PRO A 255 17.67 16.58 42.06
CA PRO A 255 19.00 17.04 42.44
C PRO A 255 19.55 16.05 43.47
N ALA A 256 20.80 15.62 43.26
CA ALA A 256 21.51 14.78 44.23
C ALA A 256 21.35 15.41 45.63
N SER A 257 20.47 14.83 46.42
CA SER A 257 20.34 15.17 47.81
C SER A 257 21.73 14.98 48.39
N THR A 258 22.36 16.08 48.74
CA THR A 258 23.62 16.16 49.47
C THR A 258 23.60 15.05 50.49
N SER A 259 24.40 14.01 50.27
CA SER A 259 24.75 13.05 51.32
C SER A 259 25.50 13.85 52.39
N THR A 260 24.75 14.35 53.35
CA THR A 260 25.31 14.86 54.61
C THR A 260 25.96 13.66 55.28
N THR A 261 27.26 13.50 55.07
CA THR A 261 28.10 12.62 55.88
C THR A 261 27.95 13.09 57.30
N PRO A 262 27.44 12.27 58.24
CA PRO A 262 27.47 12.66 59.66
C PRO A 262 28.93 12.78 60.04
N ALA A 263 29.34 13.97 60.44
CA ALA A 263 30.62 14.22 61.02
C ALA A 263 30.83 13.34 62.26
N ILE A 264 31.68 12.32 62.13
CA ILE A 264 32.15 11.53 63.26
C ILE A 264 33.12 12.49 64.09
N ALA A 265 32.66 12.90 65.27
CA ALA A 265 33.46 13.61 66.23
C ALA A 265 34.67 12.78 66.61
N PRO A 266 35.86 13.40 66.84
CA PRO A 266 37.10 12.72 67.25
C PRO A 266 36.99 12.27 68.72
N THR A 267 36.83 10.99 68.96
CA THR A 267 36.91 10.37 70.29
C THR A 267 38.40 10.22 70.66
N GLN A 268 38.73 10.78 71.85
CA GLN A 268 40.03 10.85 72.50
C GLN A 268 40.76 9.48 72.54
N LYS A 269 42.09 9.60 72.38
CA LYS A 269 43.06 8.58 72.71
C LYS A 269 43.05 8.31 74.22
N SER A 270 43.07 7.04 74.60
CA SER A 270 43.62 6.52 75.83
C SER A 270 44.48 5.32 75.55
N PRO A 271 45.73 5.30 76.11
CA PRO A 271 46.66 4.22 75.86
C PRO A 271 46.57 3.19 76.99
N LEU A 272 46.61 1.94 76.68
CA LEU A 272 47.15 0.95 77.63
C LEU A 272 47.42 -0.40 77.01
N ALA A 273 48.70 -0.75 77.04
CA ALA A 273 49.30 -2.02 77.40
C ALA A 273 49.17 -3.23 76.54
N LEU A 274 50.30 -3.57 75.95
CA LEU A 274 50.70 -4.90 75.57
C LEU A 274 50.80 -5.83 76.83
N PRO A 275 50.57 -7.10 76.67
CA PRO A 275 51.64 -8.03 77.03
C PRO A 275 52.04 -8.96 75.89
N SER A 276 53.33 -9.14 75.91
CA SER A 276 54.16 -10.06 75.14
C SER A 276 53.87 -11.54 75.46
N SER A 277 54.26 -12.32 74.50
CA SER A 277 54.99 -13.59 74.65
C SER A 277 54.32 -14.88 74.30
N THR A 278 55.14 -15.54 73.55
CA THR A 278 55.40 -17.02 73.41
C THR A 278 54.41 -17.83 72.59
N GLY A 279 54.78 -18.33 71.43
CA GLY A 279 55.85 -19.27 71.24
C GLY A 279 55.35 -20.71 71.32
N LYS A 280 55.13 -21.31 70.18
CA LYS A 280 55.58 -22.72 70.01
C LYS A 280 55.49 -23.23 68.60
N LYS A 281 56.61 -23.77 68.16
CA LYS A 281 56.86 -24.55 66.95
C LYS A 281 56.21 -25.90 67.00
N THR A 282 55.77 -26.32 65.79
CA THR A 282 56.03 -27.62 65.15
C THR A 282 55.43 -28.88 65.79
N PRO A 283 55.36 -29.99 65.04
CA PRO A 283 55.94 -30.34 63.73
C PRO A 283 54.97 -30.39 62.56
#